data_7b8b5e4be7c3aca7b551ebe0b1156508
#
_entry.id   7b8b5e4be7c3aca7b551ebe0b1156508
#
_cell.length_a   1.000
_cell.length_b   1.000
_cell.length_c   1.000
_cell.angle_alpha   90.00
_cell.angle_beta   90.00
_cell.angle_gamma   90.00
#
_symmetry.space_group_name_H-M   'P 1'
#
loop_
_entity.id
_entity.type
_entity.pdbx_description
1 polymer ?
#
loop_
_entity_poly.entity_id
_entity_poly.type
_entity_poly.pdbx_seq_one_letter_code
_entity_poly.pdbx_strand_id
1 'polypeptide(L)'
;MSDRQPLRLHVPEPKARPGQSHDFSEIVIPPAGSLRRPAIDEPDHAMRDHAFGMIRVLDEQGQAVGEWDPKLPPEVLVQGLRHMLTTRIYDERMMRVQRQGKTSFYMKCTGEEAVAVAQAMALDPADMLFPSYRQQGLLIARGWSLVDMMCQVYNNTKDRLKGRQLPIMYSVKDVGFFSISGNLGTQFPQAVGWAMASALKGDTRIAASWVGDGTTAEADFHYALTFATVYRAPAILNVVNNQWAISSFQGIAGGEQTTFAARAVGYGLPGLRVDGNDFLAAYAPPQWAAQPARSNPGPPLIGS
;
A
#
# COMPACT_ATOMS: atom_id res chain seq x y z
N MET A 1 -46.14 -26.25 -15.02
CA MET A 1 -44.84 -26.33 -14.31
C MET A 1 -44.02 -25.17 -14.77
N SER A 2 -43.65 -24.26 -13.90
CA SER A 2 -42.87 -23.06 -14.28
C SER A 2 -41.45 -23.51 -14.65
N ASP A 3 -41.05 -23.11 -15.84
CA ASP A 3 -39.71 -23.33 -16.39
C ASP A 3 -38.67 -22.51 -15.57
N ARG A 4 -38.35 -22.98 -14.37
CA ARG A 4 -37.36 -22.35 -13.50
C ARG A 4 -36.00 -22.74 -14.02
N GLN A 5 -35.23 -21.75 -14.49
CA GLN A 5 -33.81 -21.96 -14.81
C GLN A 5 -33.05 -22.38 -13.56
N PRO A 6 -32.09 -23.31 -13.68
CA PRO A 6 -31.25 -23.71 -12.56
C PRO A 6 -30.43 -22.53 -12.06
N LEU A 7 -30.33 -22.42 -10.74
CA LEU A 7 -29.45 -21.39 -10.09
C LEU A 7 -27.99 -21.69 -10.45
N ARG A 8 -27.22 -20.61 -10.71
CA ARG A 8 -25.78 -20.67 -10.98
C ARG A 8 -25.05 -19.70 -10.08
N LEU A 9 -23.89 -20.12 -9.57
CA LEU A 9 -22.98 -19.23 -8.88
C LEU A 9 -22.20 -18.40 -9.90
N HIS A 10 -22.01 -17.11 -9.61
CA HIS A 10 -21.05 -16.28 -10.32
C HIS A 10 -19.65 -16.59 -9.78
N VAL A 11 -18.72 -16.88 -10.66
CA VAL A 11 -17.29 -17.04 -10.32
C VAL A 11 -16.56 -15.90 -11.01
N PRO A 12 -15.94 -14.97 -10.23
CA PRO A 12 -15.19 -13.87 -10.81
C PRO A 12 -14.02 -14.37 -11.66
N GLU A 13 -13.95 -13.86 -12.89
CA GLU A 13 -12.85 -14.19 -13.80
C GLU A 13 -12.25 -12.91 -14.41
N PRO A 14 -10.92 -12.85 -14.56
CA PRO A 14 -10.27 -11.72 -15.20
C PRO A 14 -10.56 -11.73 -16.71
N LYS A 15 -10.67 -10.54 -17.31
CA LYS A 15 -10.82 -10.40 -18.77
C LYS A 15 -9.59 -10.96 -19.53
N ALA A 16 -8.41 -10.92 -18.93
CA ALA A 16 -7.21 -11.55 -19.46
C ALA A 16 -6.34 -12.10 -18.33
N ARG A 17 -5.69 -13.25 -18.56
CA ARG A 17 -4.78 -13.87 -17.60
C ARG A 17 -3.33 -13.44 -17.88
N PRO A 18 -2.41 -13.57 -16.91
CA PRO A 18 -0.98 -13.29 -17.13
C PRO A 18 -0.46 -14.00 -18.39
N GLY A 19 0.18 -13.24 -19.28
CA GLY A 19 0.70 -13.73 -20.57
C GLY A 19 -0.28 -13.63 -21.75
N GLN A 20 -1.51 -13.23 -21.53
CA GLN A 20 -2.48 -12.90 -22.59
C GLN A 20 -2.45 -11.41 -22.92
N SER A 21 -2.90 -11.04 -24.12
CA SER A 21 -3.10 -9.63 -24.48
C SER A 21 -4.26 -9.07 -23.67
N HIS A 22 -4.02 -7.90 -23.06
CA HIS A 22 -5.04 -7.15 -22.32
C HIS A 22 -5.74 -6.16 -23.24
N ASP A 23 -7.05 -6.08 -23.17
CA ASP A 23 -7.85 -5.01 -23.76
C ASP A 23 -8.16 -3.96 -22.69
N PHE A 24 -7.61 -2.77 -22.86
CA PHE A 24 -7.81 -1.64 -21.95
C PHE A 24 -8.84 -0.63 -22.45
N SER A 25 -9.50 -0.90 -23.60
CA SER A 25 -10.43 0.05 -24.26
C SER A 25 -11.63 0.44 -23.39
N GLU A 26 -12.03 -0.43 -22.48
CA GLU A 26 -13.16 -0.17 -21.58
C GLU A 26 -12.75 0.44 -20.22
N ILE A 27 -11.44 0.66 -20.01
CA ILE A 27 -10.98 1.25 -18.76
C ILE A 27 -11.07 2.77 -18.87
N VAL A 28 -11.99 3.35 -18.11
CA VAL A 28 -12.10 4.80 -17.97
C VAL A 28 -11.23 5.26 -16.81
N ILE A 29 -10.16 5.98 -17.15
CA ILE A 29 -9.29 6.62 -16.15
C ILE A 29 -9.77 8.06 -15.98
N PRO A 30 -10.14 8.49 -14.76
CA PRO A 30 -10.57 9.88 -14.56
C PRO A 30 -9.42 10.86 -14.85
N PRO A 31 -9.72 12.08 -15.33
CA PRO A 31 -8.71 13.10 -15.56
C PRO A 31 -7.91 13.40 -14.28
N ALA A 32 -6.62 13.69 -14.43
CA ALA A 32 -5.80 14.16 -13.32
C ALA A 32 -6.36 15.48 -12.76
N GLY A 33 -6.27 15.70 -11.46
CA GLY A 33 -6.77 16.89 -10.78
C GLY A 33 -8.30 16.97 -10.66
N SER A 34 -9.06 15.94 -11.07
CA SER A 34 -10.52 15.96 -11.04
C SER A 34 -11.14 15.88 -9.63
N LEU A 35 -10.42 15.35 -8.67
CA LEU A 35 -10.86 15.26 -7.28
C LEU A 35 -10.27 16.41 -6.45
N ARG A 36 -11.13 17.10 -5.71
CA ARG A 36 -10.73 18.10 -4.73
C ARG A 36 -9.92 17.48 -3.58
N ARG A 37 -9.14 18.29 -2.89
CA ARG A 37 -8.48 17.88 -1.64
C ARG A 37 -9.37 18.27 -0.47
N PRO A 38 -9.82 17.32 0.38
CA PRO A 38 -10.68 17.62 1.50
C PRO A 38 -9.92 18.37 2.61
N ALA A 39 -10.66 19.17 3.40
CA ALA A 39 -10.11 19.72 4.63
C ALA A 39 -9.76 18.59 5.62
N ILE A 40 -8.84 18.87 6.57
CA ILE A 40 -8.34 17.85 7.49
C ILE A 40 -9.41 17.40 8.49
N ASP A 41 -10.32 18.31 8.82
CA ASP A 41 -11.45 18.13 9.73
C ASP A 41 -12.77 17.81 9.02
N GLU A 42 -12.70 17.54 7.71
CA GLU A 42 -13.89 17.21 6.94
C GLU A 42 -14.48 15.86 7.38
N PRO A 43 -15.81 15.78 7.60
CA PRO A 43 -16.46 14.53 8.00
C PRO A 43 -16.30 13.42 6.95
N ASP A 44 -16.07 12.19 7.38
CA ASP A 44 -15.83 11.03 6.53
C ASP A 44 -16.93 10.80 5.48
N HIS A 45 -18.19 11.06 5.85
CA HIS A 45 -19.31 10.89 4.93
C HIS A 45 -19.30 11.89 3.76
N ALA A 46 -18.65 13.05 3.91
CA ALA A 46 -18.50 14.06 2.85
C ALA A 46 -17.35 13.71 1.87
N MET A 47 -16.52 12.74 2.23
CA MET A 47 -15.38 12.28 1.42
C MET A 47 -15.66 11.01 0.60
N ARG A 48 -16.92 10.55 0.52
CA ARG A 48 -17.27 9.28 -0.17
C ARG A 48 -16.79 9.22 -1.63
N ASP A 49 -16.82 10.35 -2.33
CA ASP A 49 -16.39 10.41 -3.74
C ASP A 49 -14.92 10.04 -3.93
N HIS A 50 -14.06 10.24 -2.92
CA HIS A 50 -12.66 9.87 -2.95
C HIS A 50 -12.44 8.35 -2.89
N ALA A 51 -13.39 7.62 -2.34
CA ALA A 51 -13.32 6.17 -2.25
C ALA A 51 -13.66 5.47 -3.60
N PHE A 52 -14.45 6.13 -4.44
CA PHE A 52 -14.90 5.60 -5.74
C PHE A 52 -14.18 6.25 -6.92
N GLY A 53 -13.86 7.54 -6.84
CA GLY A 53 -13.03 8.25 -7.81
C GLY A 53 -11.56 7.78 -7.73
N MET A 54 -10.67 8.47 -8.43
CA MET A 54 -9.24 8.18 -8.38
C MET A 54 -8.45 9.47 -8.26
N ILE A 55 -7.65 9.60 -7.21
CA ILE A 55 -6.72 10.71 -7.04
C ILE A 55 -5.57 10.50 -8.02
N ARG A 56 -5.43 11.42 -8.97
CA ARG A 56 -4.36 11.53 -9.94
C ARG A 56 -3.85 12.96 -9.96
N VAL A 57 -2.54 13.13 -10.03
CA VAL A 57 -1.87 14.44 -10.04
C VAL A 57 -1.17 14.69 -11.36
N LEU A 58 -0.49 13.70 -11.92
CA LEU A 58 0.17 13.83 -13.22
C LEU A 58 -0.84 13.64 -14.35
N ASP A 59 -0.92 14.64 -15.23
CA ASP A 59 -1.66 14.52 -16.49
C ASP A 59 -0.88 13.71 -17.53
N GLU A 60 -1.45 13.57 -18.72
CA GLU A 60 -0.84 12.79 -19.82
C GLU A 60 0.39 13.47 -20.43
N GLN A 61 0.62 14.74 -20.13
CA GLN A 61 1.80 15.52 -20.50
C GLN A 61 2.86 15.53 -19.41
N GLY A 62 2.60 14.84 -18.27
CA GLY A 62 3.49 14.78 -17.12
C GLY A 62 3.51 16.06 -16.28
N GLN A 63 2.47 16.92 -16.43
CA GLN A 63 2.32 18.11 -15.62
C GLN A 63 1.52 17.80 -14.35
N ALA A 64 1.94 18.37 -13.22
CA ALA A 64 1.20 18.28 -11.98
C ALA A 64 0.00 19.21 -11.99
N VAL A 65 -1.21 18.67 -11.75
CA VAL A 65 -2.47 19.41 -11.78
C VAL A 65 -3.37 19.08 -10.60
N GLY A 66 -4.26 20.02 -10.26
CA GLY A 66 -5.28 19.85 -9.23
C GLY A 66 -4.81 20.13 -7.81
N GLU A 67 -5.75 20.01 -6.86
CA GLU A 67 -5.52 20.36 -5.45
C GLU A 67 -4.66 19.34 -4.68
N TRP A 68 -4.53 18.13 -5.23
CA TRP A 68 -3.68 17.08 -4.65
C TRP A 68 -2.21 17.21 -5.02
N ASP A 69 -1.82 18.16 -5.89
CA ASP A 69 -0.41 18.44 -6.17
C ASP A 69 0.31 18.86 -4.88
N PRO A 70 1.25 18.03 -4.37
CA PRO A 70 2.00 18.32 -3.15
C PRO A 70 3.05 19.41 -3.33
N LYS A 71 3.25 19.91 -4.55
CA LYS A 71 4.22 20.96 -4.94
C LYS A 71 5.61 20.70 -4.39
N LEU A 72 6.08 19.46 -4.59
CA LEU A 72 7.38 19.02 -4.10
C LEU A 72 8.51 19.76 -4.82
N PRO A 73 9.58 20.12 -4.11
CA PRO A 73 10.76 20.69 -4.73
C PRO A 73 11.45 19.65 -5.63
N PRO A 74 12.14 20.10 -6.71
CA PRO A 74 12.79 19.20 -7.69
C PRO A 74 13.73 18.17 -7.06
N GLU A 75 14.40 18.51 -5.98
CA GLU A 75 15.34 17.63 -5.27
C GLU A 75 14.62 16.40 -4.71
N VAL A 76 13.41 16.56 -4.18
CA VAL A 76 12.58 15.50 -3.65
C VAL A 76 12.08 14.59 -4.78
N LEU A 77 11.70 15.18 -5.92
CA LEU A 77 11.28 14.41 -7.11
C LEU A 77 12.45 13.56 -7.65
N VAL A 78 13.63 14.15 -7.78
CA VAL A 78 14.84 13.43 -8.21
C VAL A 78 15.21 12.33 -7.22
N GLN A 79 15.08 12.58 -5.93
CA GLN A 79 15.33 11.57 -4.91
C GLN A 79 14.32 10.42 -4.99
N GLY A 80 13.03 10.74 -5.16
CA GLY A 80 11.96 9.74 -5.36
C GLY A 80 12.26 8.86 -6.58
N LEU A 81 12.55 9.46 -7.74
CA LEU A 81 12.92 8.72 -8.95
C LEU A 81 14.15 7.84 -8.72
N ARG A 82 15.18 8.35 -8.03
CA ARG A 82 16.39 7.56 -7.70
C ARG A 82 16.03 6.35 -6.85
N HIS A 83 15.18 6.50 -5.85
CA HIS A 83 14.75 5.38 -5.00
C HIS A 83 13.91 4.36 -5.78
N MET A 84 12.99 4.80 -6.65
CA MET A 84 12.22 3.90 -7.51
C MET A 84 13.14 3.10 -8.46
N LEU A 85 14.08 3.77 -9.13
CA LEU A 85 15.06 3.11 -10.00
C LEU A 85 15.96 2.15 -9.21
N THR A 86 16.42 2.55 -8.03
CA THR A 86 17.21 1.68 -7.14
C THR A 86 16.41 0.43 -6.77
N THR A 87 15.14 0.58 -6.40
CA THR A 87 14.25 -0.53 -6.09
C THR A 87 14.10 -1.49 -7.28
N ARG A 88 13.85 -0.96 -8.47
CA ARG A 88 13.72 -1.73 -9.70
C ARG A 88 15.00 -2.52 -10.02
N ILE A 89 16.15 -1.86 -9.95
CA ILE A 89 17.46 -2.48 -10.24
C ILE A 89 17.81 -3.55 -9.19
N TYR A 90 17.52 -3.25 -7.91
CA TYR A 90 17.70 -4.20 -6.83
C TYR A 90 16.86 -5.46 -7.04
N ASP A 91 15.58 -5.31 -7.35
CA ASP A 91 14.65 -6.40 -7.65
C ASP A 91 15.11 -7.28 -8.81
N GLU A 92 15.51 -6.64 -9.92
CA GLU A 92 16.05 -7.36 -11.09
C GLU A 92 17.30 -8.18 -10.72
N ARG A 93 18.17 -7.61 -9.92
CA ARG A 93 19.38 -8.29 -9.46
C ARG A 93 19.06 -9.48 -8.56
N MET A 94 18.21 -9.28 -7.58
CA MET A 94 17.86 -10.34 -6.61
C MET A 94 17.02 -11.45 -7.25
N MET A 95 16.16 -11.14 -8.22
CA MET A 95 15.45 -12.16 -8.99
C MET A 95 16.40 -13.03 -9.82
N ARG A 96 17.44 -12.44 -10.43
CA ARG A 96 18.48 -13.22 -11.12
C ARG A 96 19.25 -14.14 -10.16
N VAL A 97 19.54 -13.65 -8.96
CA VAL A 97 20.19 -14.43 -7.90
C VAL A 97 19.32 -15.63 -7.50
N GLN A 98 18.03 -15.42 -7.36
CA GLN A 98 17.06 -16.48 -7.06
C GLN A 98 17.02 -17.53 -8.20
N ARG A 99 16.92 -17.08 -9.45
CA ARG A 99 16.94 -18.00 -10.63
C ARG A 99 18.24 -18.78 -10.77
N GLN A 100 19.35 -18.28 -10.20
CA GLN A 100 20.63 -18.98 -10.14
C GLN A 100 20.71 -19.96 -8.95
N GLY A 101 19.65 -20.11 -8.17
CA GLY A 101 19.63 -20.97 -6.99
C GLY A 101 20.46 -20.48 -5.80
N LYS A 102 20.89 -19.21 -5.81
CA LYS A 102 21.73 -18.62 -4.74
C LYS A 102 20.93 -18.07 -3.57
N THR A 103 19.63 -18.02 -3.68
CA THR A 103 18.67 -17.76 -2.61
C THR A 103 17.44 -18.61 -2.83
N SER A 104 16.76 -18.99 -1.74
CA SER A 104 15.59 -19.86 -1.79
C SER A 104 14.32 -19.15 -2.27
N PHE A 105 14.20 -17.85 -2.01
CA PHE A 105 12.99 -17.11 -2.25
C PHE A 105 13.26 -15.63 -2.58
N TYR A 106 12.56 -15.12 -3.57
CA TYR A 106 12.51 -13.68 -3.87
C TYR A 106 11.21 -13.31 -4.57
N MET A 107 10.66 -12.14 -4.26
CA MET A 107 9.51 -11.56 -4.97
C MET A 107 9.78 -10.10 -5.31
N LYS A 108 9.55 -9.75 -6.57
CA LYS A 108 9.68 -8.38 -7.08
C LYS A 108 8.45 -7.54 -6.72
N CYS A 109 8.64 -6.23 -6.64
CA CYS A 109 7.58 -5.24 -6.51
C CYS A 109 7.37 -4.43 -7.80
N THR A 110 7.67 -5.02 -8.95
CA THR A 110 7.57 -4.35 -10.26
C THR A 110 6.18 -3.75 -10.46
N GLY A 111 6.12 -2.42 -10.67
CA GLY A 111 4.89 -1.65 -10.80
C GLY A 111 4.39 -1.03 -9.50
N GLU A 112 4.94 -1.40 -8.34
CA GLU A 112 4.56 -0.90 -7.02
C GLU A 112 5.62 0.04 -6.41
N GLU A 113 6.67 0.39 -7.17
CA GLU A 113 7.79 1.19 -6.67
C GLU A 113 7.35 2.58 -6.22
N ALA A 114 6.45 3.21 -6.99
CA ALA A 114 5.98 4.55 -6.67
C ALA A 114 5.18 4.57 -5.36
N VAL A 115 4.28 3.60 -5.15
CA VAL A 115 3.51 3.48 -3.90
C VAL A 115 4.45 3.38 -2.70
N ALA A 116 5.38 2.43 -2.70
CA ALA A 116 6.26 2.21 -1.56
C ALA A 116 7.18 3.42 -1.31
N VAL A 117 7.82 3.94 -2.35
CA VAL A 117 8.79 5.03 -2.22
C VAL A 117 8.12 6.35 -1.83
N ALA A 118 7.04 6.74 -2.54
CA ALA A 118 6.35 7.99 -2.26
C ALA A 118 5.76 8.04 -0.85
N GLN A 119 5.13 6.93 -0.42
CA GLN A 119 4.53 6.85 0.91
C GLN A 119 5.59 6.87 2.02
N ALA A 120 6.74 6.20 1.83
CA ALA A 120 7.84 6.29 2.79
C ALA A 120 8.41 7.71 2.92
N MET A 121 8.50 8.43 1.79
CA MET A 121 9.01 9.81 1.76
C MET A 121 7.99 10.84 2.31
N ALA A 122 6.70 10.53 2.25
CA ALA A 122 5.62 11.38 2.75
C ALA A 122 5.43 11.30 4.29
N LEU A 123 5.89 10.21 4.90
CA LEU A 123 5.77 9.95 6.34
C LEU A 123 7.00 10.46 7.10
N ASP A 124 6.79 10.78 8.38
CA ASP A 124 7.90 11.14 9.27
C ASP A 124 8.85 9.93 9.44
N PRO A 125 10.19 10.15 9.41
CA PRO A 125 11.16 9.08 9.66
C PRO A 125 10.96 8.32 10.98
N ALA A 126 10.33 8.92 11.98
CA ALA A 126 10.03 8.29 13.26
C ALA A 126 8.77 7.45 13.24
N ASP A 127 7.89 7.60 12.23
CA ASP A 127 6.67 6.80 12.11
C ASP A 127 6.98 5.32 11.89
N MET A 128 6.14 4.45 12.46
CA MET A 128 6.33 3.01 12.41
C MET A 128 5.66 2.39 11.19
N LEU A 129 6.41 1.61 10.43
CA LEU A 129 5.96 0.96 9.21
C LEU A 129 5.67 -0.52 9.46
N PHE A 130 4.49 -0.98 9.05
CA PHE A 130 4.03 -2.37 9.12
C PHE A 130 3.79 -2.90 7.70
N PRO A 131 4.85 -3.27 6.98
CA PRO A 131 4.79 -3.63 5.56
C PRO A 131 4.33 -5.06 5.33
N SER A 132 3.95 -5.35 4.09
CA SER A 132 3.98 -6.72 3.56
C SER A 132 5.33 -7.01 2.89
N TYR A 133 5.48 -8.24 2.39
CA TYR A 133 6.74 -8.72 1.78
C TYR A 133 7.13 -8.01 0.47
N ARG A 134 6.24 -7.18 -0.12
CA ARG A 134 6.47 -6.53 -1.41
C ARG A 134 6.86 -5.04 -1.30
N GLN A 135 7.07 -4.55 -0.10
CA GLN A 135 7.40 -3.14 0.17
C GLN A 135 8.88 -2.89 0.47
N GLN A 136 9.79 -3.57 -0.22
CA GLN A 136 11.24 -3.29 -0.12
C GLN A 136 11.61 -1.85 -0.50
N GLY A 137 10.81 -1.19 -1.33
CA GLY A 137 10.97 0.23 -1.65
C GLY A 137 10.86 1.16 -0.43
N LEU A 138 10.09 0.78 0.60
CA LEU A 138 10.04 1.52 1.87
C LEU A 138 11.41 1.56 2.56
N LEU A 139 12.12 0.41 2.62
CA LEU A 139 13.45 0.33 3.23
C LEU A 139 14.48 1.15 2.46
N ILE A 140 14.42 1.10 1.12
CA ILE A 140 15.31 1.86 0.24
C ILE A 140 15.07 3.35 0.45
N ALA A 141 13.83 3.80 0.48
CA ALA A 141 13.47 5.19 0.71
C ALA A 141 13.83 5.67 2.14
N ARG A 142 13.79 4.78 3.14
CA ARG A 142 14.26 5.04 4.51
C ARG A 142 15.79 4.99 4.64
N GLY A 143 16.53 4.81 3.54
CA GLY A 143 17.99 4.83 3.52
C GLY A 143 18.65 3.59 4.11
N TRP A 144 17.93 2.46 4.24
CA TRP A 144 18.53 1.24 4.74
C TRP A 144 19.55 0.68 3.74
N SER A 145 20.62 0.09 4.28
CA SER A 145 21.73 -0.43 3.49
C SER A 145 21.31 -1.54 2.54
N LEU A 146 21.52 -1.35 1.23
CA LEU A 146 21.32 -2.40 0.22
C LEU A 146 22.18 -3.63 0.50
N VAL A 147 23.37 -3.46 1.08
CA VAL A 147 24.24 -4.57 1.45
C VAL A 147 23.60 -5.42 2.54
N ASP A 148 23.00 -4.80 3.56
CA ASP A 148 22.31 -5.53 4.62
C ASP A 148 21.06 -6.22 4.10
N MET A 149 20.30 -5.60 3.20
CA MET A 149 19.19 -6.24 2.49
C MET A 149 19.65 -7.46 1.71
N MET A 150 20.75 -7.35 0.97
CA MET A 150 21.35 -8.47 0.23
C MET A 150 21.84 -9.58 1.18
N CYS A 151 22.44 -9.24 2.32
CA CYS A 151 22.90 -10.21 3.28
C CYS A 151 21.77 -11.11 3.78
N GLN A 152 20.58 -10.55 3.99
CA GLN A 152 19.38 -11.31 4.32
C GLN A 152 18.88 -12.14 3.12
N VAL A 153 18.83 -11.57 1.91
CA VAL A 153 18.40 -12.30 0.71
C VAL A 153 19.29 -13.51 0.44
N TYR A 154 20.61 -13.35 0.60
CA TYR A 154 21.57 -14.44 0.46
C TYR A 154 21.65 -15.36 1.69
N ASN A 155 21.01 -14.99 2.79
CA ASN A 155 21.03 -15.73 4.04
C ASN A 155 22.47 -16.08 4.49
N ASN A 156 23.36 -15.09 4.41
CA ASN A 156 24.77 -15.24 4.73
C ASN A 156 25.08 -14.90 6.20
N THR A 157 26.33 -15.06 6.61
CA THR A 157 26.78 -14.84 8.01
C THR A 157 26.62 -13.39 8.49
N LYS A 158 26.45 -12.41 7.58
CA LYS A 158 26.19 -11.00 7.91
C LYS A 158 24.71 -10.66 7.97
N ASP A 159 23.81 -11.64 7.73
CA ASP A 159 22.39 -11.45 7.93
C ASP A 159 22.11 -11.08 9.40
N ARG A 160 21.56 -9.89 9.63
CA ARG A 160 21.24 -9.38 10.97
C ARG A 160 20.20 -10.22 11.69
N LEU A 161 19.31 -10.89 10.95
CA LEU A 161 18.29 -11.79 11.48
C LEU A 161 18.80 -13.23 11.67
N LYS A 162 20.05 -13.50 11.28
CA LYS A 162 20.74 -14.79 11.48
C LYS A 162 19.95 -15.97 10.91
N GLY A 163 19.36 -15.80 9.73
CA GLY A 163 18.59 -16.83 9.06
C GLY A 163 17.23 -17.16 9.70
N ARG A 164 16.72 -16.32 10.62
CA ARG A 164 15.43 -16.57 11.29
C ARG A 164 14.23 -16.14 10.48
N GLN A 165 14.44 -15.44 9.37
CA GLN A 165 13.39 -14.98 8.46
C GLN A 165 13.68 -15.43 7.02
N LEU A 166 12.62 -15.51 6.20
CA LEU A 166 12.77 -15.71 4.76
C LEU A 166 13.48 -14.51 4.11
N PRO A 167 14.09 -14.70 2.93
CA PRO A 167 14.99 -13.71 2.32
C PRO A 167 14.46 -12.28 2.22
N ILE A 168 13.17 -12.08 1.97
CA ILE A 168 12.58 -10.73 1.83
C ILE A 168 11.72 -10.32 3.05
N MET A 169 11.64 -11.15 4.07
CA MET A 169 10.88 -10.85 5.28
C MET A 169 11.72 -10.01 6.24
N TYR A 170 11.94 -8.75 5.85
CA TYR A 170 12.79 -7.83 6.60
C TYR A 170 12.22 -7.47 7.98
N SER A 171 13.10 -7.12 8.90
CA SER A 171 12.79 -6.56 10.20
C SER A 171 13.90 -5.60 10.59
N VAL A 172 13.63 -4.29 10.62
CA VAL A 172 14.67 -3.27 10.81
C VAL A 172 14.19 -2.18 11.76
N LYS A 173 14.47 -2.37 13.04
CA LYS A 173 14.07 -1.44 14.10
C LYS A 173 14.63 -0.03 13.89
N ASP A 174 15.88 0.06 13.38
CA ASP A 174 16.63 1.33 13.27
C ASP A 174 15.93 2.36 12.36
N VAL A 175 15.09 1.90 11.44
CA VAL A 175 14.31 2.76 10.52
C VAL A 175 12.79 2.61 10.69
N GLY A 176 12.35 2.11 11.85
CA GLY A 176 10.93 1.97 12.15
C GLY A 176 10.20 0.95 11.26
N PHE A 177 10.91 -0.07 10.75
CA PHE A 177 10.35 -1.08 9.87
C PHE A 177 10.07 -2.38 10.64
N PHE A 178 8.79 -2.64 10.93
CA PHE A 178 8.37 -3.80 11.71
C PHE A 178 8.61 -5.12 10.96
N SER A 179 8.72 -6.21 11.72
CA SER A 179 8.93 -7.54 11.17
C SER A 179 7.82 -7.95 10.23
N ILE A 180 8.18 -8.31 9.01
CA ILE A 180 7.22 -8.83 8.03
C ILE A 180 6.78 -10.23 8.47
N SER A 181 5.47 -10.45 8.52
CA SER A 181 4.86 -11.77 8.73
C SER A 181 4.59 -12.47 7.40
N GLY A 182 4.77 -13.79 7.36
CA GLY A 182 4.31 -14.61 6.25
C GLY A 182 2.79 -14.81 6.21
N ASN A 183 2.12 -14.63 7.35
CA ASN A 183 0.66 -14.67 7.43
C ASN A 183 0.07 -13.36 6.89
N LEU A 184 -0.79 -13.45 5.88
CA LEU A 184 -1.41 -12.28 5.26
C LEU A 184 -2.37 -11.61 6.24
N GLY A 185 -2.38 -10.27 6.24
CA GLY A 185 -3.31 -9.47 7.03
C GLY A 185 -2.85 -9.11 8.44
N THR A 186 -1.99 -9.90 9.07
CA THR A 186 -1.57 -9.71 10.47
C THR A 186 -0.94 -8.35 10.75
N GLN A 187 -0.31 -7.71 9.75
CA GLN A 187 0.31 -6.40 9.91
C GLN A 187 -0.71 -5.29 10.19
N PHE A 188 -1.95 -5.42 9.75
CA PHE A 188 -3.00 -4.43 10.02
C PHE A 188 -3.36 -4.35 11.51
N PRO A 189 -3.80 -5.44 12.19
CA PRO A 189 -4.05 -5.39 13.63
C PRO A 189 -2.79 -5.07 14.44
N GLN A 190 -1.59 -5.48 13.99
CA GLN A 190 -0.33 -5.09 14.63
C GLN A 190 -0.11 -3.57 14.57
N ALA A 191 -0.32 -2.95 13.40
CA ALA A 191 -0.21 -1.51 13.23
C ALA A 191 -1.22 -0.74 14.07
N VAL A 192 -2.48 -1.17 14.09
CA VAL A 192 -3.55 -0.56 14.88
C VAL A 192 -3.21 -0.68 16.37
N GLY A 193 -2.82 -1.85 16.86
CA GLY A 193 -2.43 -2.06 18.25
C GLY A 193 -1.22 -1.22 18.67
N TRP A 194 -0.21 -1.12 17.80
CA TRP A 194 0.95 -0.26 18.04
C TRP A 194 0.55 1.23 18.09
N ALA A 195 -0.31 1.68 17.16
CA ALA A 195 -0.82 3.04 17.13
C ALA A 195 -1.62 3.37 18.40
N MET A 196 -2.49 2.46 18.86
CA MET A 196 -3.19 2.60 20.13
C MET A 196 -2.23 2.74 21.30
N ALA A 197 -1.16 1.94 21.33
CA ALA A 197 -0.13 2.03 22.37
C ALA A 197 0.66 3.34 22.30
N SER A 198 0.92 3.87 21.10
CA SER A 198 1.53 5.17 20.89
C SER A 198 0.66 6.29 21.51
N ALA A 199 -0.63 6.29 21.19
CA ALA A 199 -1.59 7.25 21.75
C ALA A 199 -1.69 7.16 23.28
N LEU A 200 -1.78 5.93 23.84
CA LEU A 200 -1.84 5.71 25.30
C LEU A 200 -0.59 6.23 26.03
N LYS A 201 0.57 6.26 25.35
CA LYS A 201 1.81 6.79 25.90
C LYS A 201 1.99 8.30 25.69
N GLY A 202 1.06 8.96 25.02
CA GLY A 202 1.20 10.37 24.64
C GLY A 202 2.30 10.60 23.57
N ASP A 203 2.61 9.57 22.78
CA ASP A 203 3.58 9.67 21.68
C ASP A 203 2.94 10.37 20.46
N THR A 204 3.72 11.00 19.62
CA THR A 204 3.26 11.69 18.40
C THR A 204 3.42 10.87 17.13
N ARG A 205 4.06 9.69 17.21
CA ARG A 205 4.29 8.81 16.08
C ARG A 205 3.03 8.06 15.71
N ILE A 206 2.81 7.92 14.43
CA ILE A 206 1.73 7.12 13.86
C ILE A 206 2.25 5.79 13.30
N ALA A 207 1.34 4.86 13.03
CA ALA A 207 1.64 3.64 12.31
C ALA A 207 1.13 3.73 10.87
N ALA A 208 1.88 3.21 9.91
CA ALA A 208 1.41 2.99 8.55
C ALA A 208 1.59 1.51 8.17
N SER A 209 0.56 0.92 7.56
CA SER A 209 0.57 -0.50 7.21
C SER A 209 0.11 -0.74 5.79
N TRP A 210 0.61 -1.83 5.17
CA TRP A 210 0.34 -2.18 3.77
C TRP A 210 -0.10 -3.64 3.65
N VAL A 211 -1.16 -3.87 2.90
CA VAL A 211 -1.64 -5.20 2.51
C VAL A 211 -1.94 -5.24 1.01
N GLY A 212 -1.89 -6.43 0.41
CA GLY A 212 -2.35 -6.64 -0.95
C GLY A 212 -3.89 -6.72 -1.04
N ASP A 213 -4.42 -6.61 -2.26
CA ASP A 213 -5.85 -6.72 -2.56
C ASP A 213 -6.47 -8.03 -2.06
N GLY A 214 -5.82 -9.17 -2.29
CA GLY A 214 -6.29 -10.47 -1.80
C GLY A 214 -6.40 -10.55 -0.28
N THR A 215 -5.52 -9.86 0.45
CA THR A 215 -5.55 -9.81 1.91
C THR A 215 -6.81 -9.15 2.46
N THR A 216 -7.47 -8.34 1.68
CA THR A 216 -8.72 -7.69 2.11
C THR A 216 -9.89 -8.65 2.33
N ALA A 217 -9.74 -9.92 1.93
CA ALA A 217 -10.68 -10.99 2.23
C ALA A 217 -10.40 -11.71 3.57
N GLU A 218 -9.25 -11.42 4.20
CA GLU A 218 -8.88 -12.01 5.50
C GLU A 218 -9.61 -11.34 6.66
N ALA A 219 -9.90 -12.11 7.70
CA ALA A 219 -10.59 -11.60 8.91
C ALA A 219 -9.82 -10.47 9.60
N ASP A 220 -8.49 -10.54 9.63
CA ASP A 220 -7.61 -9.54 10.25
C ASP A 220 -7.76 -8.14 9.63
N PHE A 221 -8.04 -8.06 8.31
CA PHE A 221 -8.36 -6.80 7.66
C PHE A 221 -9.59 -6.14 8.30
N HIS A 222 -10.68 -6.89 8.48
CA HIS A 222 -11.94 -6.41 9.02
C HIS A 222 -11.84 -6.06 10.51
N TYR A 223 -11.14 -6.87 11.29
CA TYR A 223 -10.90 -6.60 12.70
C TYR A 223 -10.08 -5.33 12.90
N ALA A 224 -9.04 -5.15 12.10
CA ALA A 224 -8.21 -3.94 12.18
C ALA A 224 -9.01 -2.68 11.87
N LEU A 225 -9.83 -2.65 10.82
CA LEU A 225 -10.68 -1.51 10.49
C LEU A 225 -11.68 -1.20 11.63
N THR A 226 -12.29 -2.23 12.21
CA THR A 226 -13.20 -2.06 13.36
C THR A 226 -12.49 -1.41 14.55
N PHE A 227 -11.36 -1.96 14.98
CA PHE A 227 -10.60 -1.41 16.10
C PHE A 227 -10.06 -0.01 15.81
N ALA A 228 -9.54 0.19 14.59
CA ALA A 228 -9.03 1.46 14.17
C ALA A 228 -10.09 2.57 14.26
N THR A 229 -11.32 2.28 13.85
CA THR A 229 -12.45 3.22 13.93
C THR A 229 -12.88 3.47 15.36
N VAL A 230 -13.16 2.39 16.10
CA VAL A 230 -13.70 2.47 17.47
C VAL A 230 -12.76 3.27 18.38
N TYR A 231 -11.47 3.04 18.27
CA TYR A 231 -10.45 3.69 19.12
C TYR A 231 -9.78 4.90 18.46
N ARG A 232 -10.18 5.26 17.23
CA ARG A 232 -9.55 6.34 16.46
C ARG A 232 -8.03 6.22 16.45
N ALA A 233 -7.54 5.01 16.20
CA ALA A 233 -6.12 4.72 16.27
C ALA A 233 -5.33 5.59 15.29
N PRO A 234 -4.20 6.21 15.71
CA PRO A 234 -3.38 7.05 14.85
C PRO A 234 -2.60 6.19 13.84
N ALA A 235 -3.31 5.68 12.84
CA ALA A 235 -2.77 4.79 11.82
C ALA A 235 -3.17 5.25 10.41
N ILE A 236 -2.40 4.81 9.41
CA ILE A 236 -2.74 4.87 7.98
C ILE A 236 -2.75 3.44 7.47
N LEU A 237 -3.86 3.02 6.89
CA LEU A 237 -4.03 1.66 6.38
C LEU A 237 -4.03 1.71 4.84
N ASN A 238 -3.15 0.92 4.20
CA ASN A 238 -2.97 0.94 2.75
C ASN A 238 -3.29 -0.42 2.15
N VAL A 239 -4.10 -0.42 1.08
CA VAL A 239 -4.32 -1.58 0.22
C VAL A 239 -3.62 -1.34 -1.11
N VAL A 240 -2.62 -2.14 -1.43
CA VAL A 240 -1.92 -2.12 -2.72
C VAL A 240 -2.59 -3.12 -3.65
N ASN A 241 -3.27 -2.59 -4.67
CA ASN A 241 -4.03 -3.40 -5.61
C ASN A 241 -3.24 -3.68 -6.89
N ASN A 242 -2.54 -4.81 -6.93
CA ASN A 242 -1.92 -5.31 -8.15
C ASN A 242 -2.81 -6.31 -8.90
N GLN A 243 -4.08 -6.45 -8.50
CA GLN A 243 -5.15 -7.30 -9.06
C GLN A 243 -4.96 -8.81 -8.86
N TRP A 244 -3.87 -9.26 -8.24
CA TRP A 244 -3.57 -10.68 -8.13
C TRP A 244 -3.03 -11.07 -6.75
N ALA A 245 -3.63 -12.07 -6.15
CA ALA A 245 -3.12 -12.77 -4.98
C ALA A 245 -2.63 -14.16 -5.44
N ILE A 246 -1.35 -14.28 -5.79
CA ILE A 246 -0.75 -15.43 -6.45
C ILE A 246 -1.47 -15.70 -7.79
N SER A 247 -2.35 -16.69 -7.86
CA SER A 247 -3.16 -17.04 -9.03
C SER A 247 -4.63 -16.64 -8.92
N SER A 248 -5.04 -16.02 -7.79
CA SER A 248 -6.40 -15.56 -7.55
C SER A 248 -6.58 -14.12 -8.01
N PHE A 249 -7.54 -13.90 -8.89
CA PHE A 249 -7.90 -12.57 -9.39
C PHE A 249 -8.63 -11.76 -8.29
N GLN A 250 -8.44 -10.44 -8.29
CA GLN A 250 -9.03 -9.51 -7.31
C GLN A 250 -10.56 -9.61 -7.14
N GLY A 251 -11.26 -10.11 -8.17
CA GLY A 251 -12.71 -10.35 -8.10
C GLY A 251 -13.10 -11.29 -6.97
N ILE A 252 -12.28 -12.30 -6.66
CA ILE A 252 -12.48 -13.21 -5.52
C ILE A 252 -12.46 -12.46 -4.17
N ALA A 253 -11.68 -11.40 -4.09
CA ALA A 253 -11.67 -10.50 -2.92
C ALA A 253 -12.71 -9.36 -3.03
N GLY A 254 -13.65 -9.40 -3.98
CA GLY A 254 -14.73 -8.43 -4.16
C GLY A 254 -14.35 -7.17 -4.96
N GLY A 255 -13.23 -7.20 -5.70
CA GLY A 255 -12.79 -6.07 -6.53
C GLY A 255 -13.66 -5.78 -7.76
N GLU A 256 -14.57 -6.71 -8.14
CA GLU A 256 -15.56 -6.46 -9.20
C GLU A 256 -16.73 -5.61 -8.73
N GLN A 257 -17.12 -5.73 -7.47
CA GLN A 257 -18.30 -5.07 -6.91
C GLN A 257 -18.03 -3.64 -6.48
N THR A 258 -16.81 -3.37 -6.00
CA THR A 258 -16.45 -2.04 -5.48
C THR A 258 -14.93 -1.86 -5.43
N THR A 259 -14.48 -0.62 -5.25
CA THR A 259 -13.06 -0.33 -4.99
C THR A 259 -12.64 -0.79 -3.60
N PHE A 260 -11.37 -1.11 -3.41
CA PHE A 260 -10.88 -1.49 -2.07
C PHE A 260 -10.91 -0.31 -1.09
N ALA A 261 -10.72 0.92 -1.58
CA ALA A 261 -10.86 2.13 -0.76
C ALA A 261 -12.30 2.34 -0.26
N ALA A 262 -13.30 1.95 -1.06
CA ALA A 262 -14.72 2.09 -0.69
C ALA A 262 -15.13 1.21 0.52
N ARG A 263 -14.33 0.22 0.89
CA ARG A 263 -14.56 -0.57 2.11
C ARG A 263 -14.48 0.28 3.37
N ALA A 264 -13.69 1.36 3.37
CA ALA A 264 -13.61 2.32 4.45
C ALA A 264 -14.98 2.88 4.83
N VAL A 265 -15.83 3.14 3.84
CA VAL A 265 -17.17 3.73 4.03
C VAL A 265 -18.04 2.89 4.96
N GLY A 266 -17.97 1.55 4.84
CA GLY A 266 -18.71 0.62 5.69
C GLY A 266 -18.29 0.64 7.17
N TYR A 267 -17.08 1.15 7.44
CA TYR A 267 -16.53 1.29 8.80
C TYR A 267 -16.58 2.73 9.34
N GLY A 268 -17.09 3.69 8.55
CA GLY A 268 -17.08 5.11 8.94
C GLY A 268 -15.67 5.71 8.90
N LEU A 269 -14.85 5.30 7.95
CA LEU A 269 -13.50 5.80 7.75
C LEU A 269 -13.38 6.54 6.41
N PRO A 270 -12.50 7.55 6.29
CA PRO A 270 -12.16 8.12 5.00
C PRO A 270 -11.53 7.06 4.10
N GLY A 271 -12.07 6.90 2.89
CA GLY A 271 -11.49 6.07 1.83
C GLY A 271 -10.89 6.92 0.74
N LEU A 272 -9.62 6.71 0.41
CA LEU A 272 -8.92 7.44 -0.66
C LEU A 272 -8.43 6.44 -1.71
N ARG A 273 -8.97 6.49 -2.93
CA ARG A 273 -8.48 5.71 -4.07
C ARG A 273 -7.45 6.52 -4.84
N VAL A 274 -6.28 5.94 -5.06
CA VAL A 274 -5.09 6.62 -5.58
C VAL A 274 -4.55 5.91 -6.80
N ASP A 275 -4.06 6.65 -7.79
CA ASP A 275 -3.24 6.07 -8.86
C ASP A 275 -1.85 5.72 -8.31
N GLY A 276 -1.61 4.44 -8.08
CA GLY A 276 -0.36 3.94 -7.49
C GLY A 276 0.86 4.05 -8.40
N ASN A 277 0.70 4.39 -9.68
CA ASN A 277 1.79 4.63 -10.62
C ASN A 277 2.17 6.12 -10.74
N ASP A 278 1.33 7.01 -10.23
CA ASP A 278 1.60 8.44 -10.14
C ASP A 278 2.30 8.74 -8.80
N PHE A 279 3.59 9.07 -8.86
CA PHE A 279 4.40 9.33 -7.66
C PHE A 279 3.82 10.46 -6.80
N LEU A 280 3.32 11.53 -7.41
CA LEU A 280 2.74 12.67 -6.69
C LEU A 280 1.40 12.29 -6.05
N ALA A 281 0.57 11.53 -6.77
CA ALA A 281 -0.68 10.99 -6.24
C ALA A 281 -0.43 9.95 -5.12
N ALA A 282 0.64 9.16 -5.19
CA ALA A 282 1.02 8.24 -4.12
C ALA A 282 1.63 8.94 -2.90
N TYR A 283 2.19 10.16 -3.08
CA TYR A 283 2.80 10.97 -2.01
C TYR A 283 1.76 11.80 -1.23
N ALA A 284 0.87 12.49 -1.92
CA ALA A 284 -0.01 13.49 -1.33
C ALA A 284 -1.06 12.92 -0.33
N PRO A 285 -1.76 11.82 -0.60
CA PRO A 285 -2.72 11.26 0.33
C PRO A 285 -2.11 10.77 1.66
N PRO A 286 -0.98 10.06 1.73
CA PRO A 286 -0.32 9.75 3.00
C PRO A 286 0.13 10.99 3.76
N GLN A 287 0.65 12.01 3.06
CA GLN A 287 1.01 13.30 3.68
C GLN A 287 -0.22 13.98 4.30
N TRP A 288 -1.35 13.99 3.59
CA TRP A 288 -2.62 14.50 4.09
C TRP A 288 -3.11 13.65 5.27
N ALA A 289 -3.12 12.33 5.12
CA ALA A 289 -3.61 11.37 6.09
C ALA A 289 -2.83 11.38 7.42
N ALA A 290 -1.55 11.70 7.38
CA ALA A 290 -0.72 11.80 8.58
C ALA A 290 -1.17 12.95 9.51
N GLN A 291 -1.77 14.01 8.97
CA GLN A 291 -2.24 15.15 9.77
C GLN A 291 -3.45 14.78 10.63
N PRO A 292 -4.58 14.28 10.05
CA PRO A 292 -5.70 13.80 10.86
C PRO A 292 -5.30 12.65 11.76
N ALA A 293 -4.47 11.70 11.31
CA ALA A 293 -4.02 10.61 12.19
C ALA A 293 -3.34 11.12 13.47
N ARG A 294 -2.56 12.21 13.40
CA ARG A 294 -1.92 12.83 14.59
C ARG A 294 -2.88 13.68 15.43
N SER A 295 -3.95 14.22 14.86
CA SER A 295 -4.94 15.06 15.57
C SER A 295 -6.16 14.28 16.05
N ASN A 296 -6.19 12.97 15.86
CA ASN A 296 -7.18 12.02 16.40
C ASN A 296 -8.63 12.06 15.83
N PRO A 297 -8.88 12.43 14.55
CA PRO A 297 -10.21 12.22 13.96
C PRO A 297 -10.44 10.77 13.48
N GLY A 298 -9.40 9.95 13.29
CA GLY A 298 -9.52 8.55 12.88
C GLY A 298 -8.57 8.18 11.74
N PRO A 299 -8.34 6.89 11.50
CA PRO A 299 -7.44 6.40 10.47
C PRO A 299 -8.08 6.43 9.08
N PRO A 300 -7.40 6.90 8.03
CA PRO A 300 -7.82 6.70 6.65
C PRO A 300 -7.43 5.32 6.10
N LEU A 301 -8.21 4.83 5.13
CA LEU A 301 -7.88 3.70 4.27
C LEU A 301 -7.52 4.20 2.88
N ILE A 302 -6.30 3.95 2.44
CA ILE A 302 -5.80 4.32 1.12
C ILE A 302 -5.75 3.06 0.24
N GLY A 303 -6.39 3.10 -0.93
CA GLY A 303 -6.32 2.05 -1.95
C GLY A 303 -5.55 2.57 -3.17
N SER A 304 -4.40 1.99 -3.50
CA SER A 304 -3.52 2.38 -4.60
C SER A 304 -3.15 1.18 -5.47
#